data_af7d597bcdd913c2676df8f95761b3c0
#
_entry.id   af7d597bcdd913c2676df8f95761b3c0
#
_cell.length_a   1.000
_cell.length_b   1.000
_cell.length_c   1.000
_cell.angle_alpha   90.00
_cell.angle_beta   90.00
_cell.angle_gamma   90.00
#
_symmetry.space_group_name_H-M   'P 1'
#
loop_
_entity.id
_entity.type
_entity.pdbx_description
1 polymer ?
#
loop_
_entity_poly.entity_id
_entity_poly.type
_entity_poly.pdbx_seq_one_letter_code
_entity_poly.pdbx_strand_id
1 'polypeptide(L)'
;MRYKVLLLVFTVVCASCAQRADINYRIVTGQPLQVMEHFGASDAWSMHVLGKWPEEKQKQIADWLFSTENDANGKPKGIGLSLWRGTLRGGGGGA
;
A
#
# COMPACT_ATOMS: atom_id res chain seq x y z
N MET A 1 27.21 -44.94 22.89
CA MET A 1 27.74 -43.57 23.06
C MET A 1 27.64 -42.68 21.82
N ARG A 2 27.77 -43.23 20.65
CA ARG A 2 27.75 -42.46 19.39
C ARG A 2 26.41 -41.71 19.10
N TYR A 3 25.28 -42.34 19.42
CA TYR A 3 23.94 -41.72 19.22
C TYR A 3 23.63 -40.64 20.26
N LYS A 4 24.20 -40.67 21.47
CA LYS A 4 24.01 -39.60 22.46
C LYS A 4 24.70 -38.31 22.02
N VAL A 5 25.86 -38.40 21.40
CA VAL A 5 26.59 -37.24 20.83
C VAL A 5 25.85 -36.71 19.63
N LEU A 6 25.31 -37.56 18.75
CA LEU A 6 24.53 -37.17 17.59
C LEU A 6 23.24 -36.44 17.98
N LEU A 7 22.56 -36.91 19.02
CA LEU A 7 21.34 -36.29 19.53
C LEU A 7 21.61 -34.93 20.17
N LEU A 8 22.74 -34.77 20.82
CA LEU A 8 23.18 -33.52 21.44
C LEU A 8 23.54 -32.47 20.37
N VAL A 9 24.20 -32.89 19.29
CA VAL A 9 24.51 -32.01 18.14
C VAL A 9 23.23 -31.58 17.43
N PHE A 10 22.25 -32.47 17.27
CA PHE A 10 20.99 -32.16 16.64
C PHE A 10 20.15 -31.12 17.43
N THR A 11 20.14 -31.24 18.79
CA THR A 11 19.46 -30.27 19.65
C THR A 11 20.11 -28.89 19.62
N VAL A 12 21.43 -28.79 19.53
CA VAL A 12 22.15 -27.51 19.43
C VAL A 12 21.87 -26.81 18.10
N VAL A 13 21.80 -27.55 16.98
CA VAL A 13 21.51 -26.99 15.65
C VAL A 13 20.08 -26.47 15.57
N CYS A 14 19.09 -27.15 16.19
CA CYS A 14 17.71 -26.69 16.22
C CYS A 14 17.50 -25.41 17.06
N ALA A 15 18.31 -25.21 18.11
CA ALA A 15 18.22 -24.02 18.95
C ALA A 15 18.73 -22.74 18.26
N SER A 16 19.54 -22.86 17.22
CA SER A 16 20.11 -21.72 16.50
C SER A 16 19.15 -21.04 15.52
N CYS A 17 18.00 -21.65 15.20
CA CYS A 17 17.06 -21.13 14.21
C CYS A 17 15.95 -20.23 14.77
N ALA A 18 15.95 -19.91 16.07
CA ALA A 18 14.83 -19.23 16.73
C ALA A 18 15.08 -17.77 17.11
N GLN A 19 16.11 -17.13 16.57
CA GLN A 19 16.28 -15.69 16.79
C GLN A 19 15.42 -14.89 15.79
N ARG A 20 14.16 -14.63 16.18
CA ARG A 20 13.39 -13.55 15.59
C ARG A 20 13.97 -12.23 16.12
N ALA A 21 14.55 -11.45 15.23
CA ALA A 21 14.88 -10.06 15.55
C ALA A 21 13.56 -9.28 15.69
N ASP A 22 13.21 -8.91 16.91
CA ASP A 22 12.11 -7.97 17.14
C ASP A 22 12.57 -6.60 16.68
N ILE A 23 12.09 -6.18 15.50
CA ILE A 23 12.35 -4.86 14.95
C ILE A 23 11.28 -3.92 15.53
N ASN A 24 11.69 -3.06 16.44
CA ASN A 24 10.82 -2.05 17.04
C ASN A 24 10.95 -0.74 16.24
N TYR A 25 9.83 -0.28 15.65
CA TYR A 25 9.74 1.02 14.99
C TYR A 25 9.14 2.03 15.97
N ARG A 26 9.78 3.17 16.13
CA ARG A 26 9.25 4.30 16.89
C ARG A 26 9.00 5.46 15.93
N ILE A 27 7.73 5.83 15.78
CA ILE A 27 7.35 7.01 15.01
C ILE A 27 7.43 8.23 15.95
N VAL A 28 8.28 9.18 15.62
CA VAL A 28 8.41 10.43 16.39
C VAL A 28 7.62 11.50 15.66
N THR A 29 6.49 11.90 16.22
CA THR A 29 5.58 12.89 15.63
C THR A 29 5.87 14.34 16.06
N GLY A 30 6.71 14.54 17.07
CA GLY A 30 6.98 15.85 17.65
C GLY A 30 7.97 16.73 16.87
N GLN A 31 8.69 16.18 15.90
CA GLN A 31 9.66 16.90 15.09
C GLN A 31 9.49 16.53 13.61
N PRO A 32 8.62 17.23 12.86
CA PRO A 32 8.49 17.01 11.43
C PRO A 32 9.78 17.39 10.71
N LEU A 33 10.34 16.46 9.94
CA LEU A 33 11.58 16.66 9.17
C LEU A 33 11.32 17.30 7.82
N GLN A 34 10.14 17.01 7.25
CA GLN A 34 9.73 17.54 5.94
C GLN A 34 8.22 17.68 5.86
N VAL A 35 7.75 18.57 5.00
CA VAL A 35 6.34 18.73 4.68
C VAL A 35 6.06 17.88 3.46
N MET A 36 5.04 17.02 3.56
CA MET A 36 4.51 16.27 2.43
C MET A 36 3.34 17.06 1.86
N GLU A 37 3.54 17.70 0.71
CA GLU A 37 2.52 18.54 0.09
C GLU A 37 1.44 17.73 -0.61
N HIS A 38 1.84 16.62 -1.23
CA HIS A 38 0.92 15.77 -2.00
C HIS A 38 1.15 14.30 -1.74
N PHE A 39 0.05 13.57 -1.75
CA PHE A 39 0.05 12.11 -1.76
C PHE A 39 -0.73 11.63 -2.98
N GLY A 40 -0.08 10.91 -3.86
CA GLY A 40 -0.67 10.59 -5.15
C GLY A 40 -0.29 9.23 -5.70
N ALA A 41 -0.93 8.90 -6.80
CA ALA A 41 -0.68 7.68 -7.54
C ALA A 41 -0.56 7.96 -9.05
N SER A 42 0.08 7.04 -9.75
CA SER A 42 0.17 7.06 -11.20
C SER A 42 -0.71 5.96 -11.78
N ASP A 43 -1.56 6.35 -12.71
CA ASP A 43 -2.34 5.46 -13.55
C ASP A 43 -1.70 5.39 -14.94
N ALA A 44 -1.46 4.19 -15.44
CA ALA A 44 -0.95 4.01 -16.78
C ALA A 44 -2.09 4.04 -17.82
N TRP A 45 -3.07 3.12 -17.66
CA TRP A 45 -4.13 2.90 -18.65
C TRP A 45 -5.51 2.65 -18.06
N SER A 46 -5.62 2.46 -16.75
CA SER A 46 -6.85 2.00 -16.10
C SER A 46 -8.00 2.97 -16.29
N MET A 47 -7.75 4.26 -16.29
CA MET A 47 -8.81 5.27 -16.43
C MET A 47 -9.49 5.23 -17.79
N HIS A 48 -8.80 4.80 -18.84
CA HIS A 48 -9.43 4.62 -20.16
C HIS A 48 -10.46 3.50 -20.16
N VAL A 49 -10.23 2.47 -19.36
CA VAL A 49 -11.16 1.35 -19.19
C VAL A 49 -12.28 1.75 -18.24
N LEU A 50 -11.96 2.40 -17.13
CA LEU A 50 -12.94 2.86 -16.13
C LEU A 50 -13.92 3.88 -16.70
N GLY A 51 -13.48 4.75 -17.62
CA GLY A 51 -14.35 5.71 -18.29
C GLY A 51 -15.48 5.08 -19.12
N LYS A 52 -15.41 3.78 -19.41
CA LYS A 52 -16.47 3.03 -20.11
C LYS A 52 -17.44 2.32 -19.17
N TRP A 53 -17.18 2.36 -17.87
CA TRP A 53 -18.02 1.71 -16.87
C TRP A 53 -19.26 2.57 -16.54
N PRO A 54 -20.30 1.99 -15.94
CA PRO A 54 -21.46 2.76 -15.48
C PRO A 54 -21.04 3.87 -14.51
N GLU A 55 -21.70 5.03 -14.63
CA GLU A 55 -21.37 6.26 -13.87
C GLU A 55 -21.30 6.02 -12.34
N GLU A 56 -22.20 5.21 -11.82
CA GLU A 56 -22.16 4.86 -10.38
C GLU A 56 -20.87 4.19 -9.95
N LYS A 57 -20.33 3.31 -10.81
CA LYS A 57 -19.06 2.64 -10.55
C LYS A 57 -17.87 3.59 -10.65
N GLN A 58 -17.91 4.48 -11.63
CA GLN A 58 -16.89 5.53 -11.77
C GLN A 58 -16.85 6.42 -10.53
N LYS A 59 -18.05 6.87 -10.08
CA LYS A 59 -18.19 7.69 -8.87
C LYS A 59 -17.69 6.97 -7.62
N GLN A 60 -18.06 5.71 -7.44
CA GLN A 60 -17.61 4.91 -6.31
C GLN A 60 -16.09 4.78 -6.26
N ILE A 61 -15.44 4.56 -7.39
CA ILE A 61 -13.97 4.48 -7.47
C ILE A 61 -13.33 5.84 -7.19
N ALA A 62 -13.91 6.92 -7.71
CA ALA A 62 -13.44 8.26 -7.42
C ALA A 62 -13.54 8.60 -5.93
N ASP A 63 -14.63 8.22 -5.28
CA ASP A 63 -14.80 8.40 -3.83
C ASP A 63 -13.74 7.62 -3.05
N TRP A 64 -13.47 6.38 -3.41
CA TRP A 64 -12.44 5.57 -2.73
C TRP A 64 -11.02 6.15 -2.87
N LEU A 65 -10.73 6.74 -4.01
CA LEU A 65 -9.39 7.29 -4.28
C LEU A 65 -9.21 8.71 -3.73
N PHE A 66 -10.20 9.57 -3.88
CA PHE A 66 -10.03 11.01 -3.67
C PHE A 66 -10.80 11.57 -2.48
N SER A 67 -11.79 10.86 -1.94
CA SER A 67 -12.55 11.40 -0.81
C SER A 67 -11.68 11.53 0.43
N THR A 68 -11.78 12.70 1.08
CA THR A 68 -11.18 12.99 2.38
C THR A 68 -12.22 12.97 3.51
N GLU A 69 -13.47 12.65 3.17
CA GLU A 69 -14.57 12.60 4.13
C GLU A 69 -14.58 11.31 4.92
N ASN A 70 -15.19 11.38 6.11
CA ASN A 70 -15.50 10.22 6.93
C ASN A 70 -16.96 9.79 6.78
N ASP A 71 -17.22 8.51 7.00
CA ASP A 71 -18.58 7.99 7.11
C ASP A 71 -19.22 8.35 8.46
N ALA A 72 -20.50 7.96 8.66
CA ALA A 72 -21.24 8.19 9.90
C ALA A 72 -20.58 7.55 11.14
N ASN A 73 -19.70 6.58 10.96
CA ASN A 73 -18.96 5.89 12.01
C ASN A 73 -17.55 6.47 12.23
N GLY A 74 -17.19 7.53 11.52
CA GLY A 74 -15.88 8.17 11.59
C GLY A 74 -14.77 7.45 10.82
N LYS A 75 -15.12 6.48 9.95
CA LYS A 75 -14.16 5.80 9.09
C LYS A 75 -13.96 6.57 7.78
N PRO A 76 -12.71 6.68 7.28
CA PRO A 76 -12.46 7.29 5.99
C PRO A 76 -13.24 6.61 4.86
N LYS A 77 -13.91 7.40 4.02
CA LYS A 77 -14.59 6.92 2.81
C LYS A 77 -13.61 6.59 1.70
N GLY A 78 -12.48 7.29 1.66
CA GLY A 78 -11.44 7.12 0.67
C GLY A 78 -10.05 7.30 1.24
N ILE A 79 -9.03 7.11 0.41
CA ILE A 79 -7.61 7.28 0.81
C ILE A 79 -7.12 8.72 0.65
N GLY A 80 -7.94 9.63 0.11
CA GLY A 80 -7.65 11.06 0.05
C GLY A 80 -6.46 11.43 -0.82
N LEU A 81 -6.31 10.81 -2.01
CA LEU A 81 -5.25 11.19 -2.94
C LEU A 81 -5.43 12.64 -3.40
N SER A 82 -4.38 13.44 -3.32
CA SER A 82 -4.36 14.83 -3.75
C SER A 82 -3.68 15.03 -5.11
N LEU A 83 -3.03 14.00 -5.64
CA LEU A 83 -2.38 14.03 -6.94
C LEU A 83 -2.64 12.74 -7.72
N TRP A 84 -3.00 12.90 -8.99
CA TRP A 84 -3.19 11.78 -9.91
C TRP A 84 -2.49 12.03 -11.23
N ARG A 85 -1.67 11.08 -11.67
CA ARG A 85 -1.01 11.12 -12.98
C ARG A 85 -1.69 10.14 -13.91
N GLY A 86 -2.40 10.66 -14.91
CA GLY A 86 -2.98 9.88 -16.00
C GLY A 86 -2.24 10.09 -17.31
N THR A 87 -2.39 9.14 -18.23
CA THR A 87 -1.94 9.28 -19.61
C THR A 87 -3.11 9.74 -20.45
N LEU A 88 -3.02 10.97 -20.96
CA LEU A 88 -3.93 11.44 -22.01
C LEU A 88 -3.44 10.82 -23.32
N ARG A 89 -4.23 9.94 -23.89
CA ARG A 89 -3.98 9.44 -25.24
C ARG A 89 -4.19 10.62 -26.20
N GLY A 90 -3.11 11.20 -26.68
CA GLY A 90 -3.18 12.17 -27.77
C GLY A 90 -3.92 11.51 -28.93
N GLY A 91 -4.98 12.14 -29.42
CA GLY A 91 -5.77 11.65 -30.52
C GLY A 91 -4.93 11.59 -31.78
N GLY A 92 -4.18 10.51 -31.96
CA GLY A 92 -3.70 10.08 -33.25
C GLY A 92 -4.90 9.47 -33.95
N GLY A 93 -5.59 10.26 -34.76
CA GLY A 93 -6.59 9.74 -35.65
C GLY A 93 -5.93 8.74 -36.58
N GLY A 94 -6.16 7.47 -36.35
CA GLY A 94 -6.04 6.46 -37.36
C GLY A 94 -7.37 6.39 -38.08
N ALA A 95 -7.39 6.77 -39.30
CA ALA A 95 -8.45 6.50 -40.26
C ALA A 95 -8.59 4.98 -40.46
#